data_efc9d56d431f9b818f0cb2541fb6c9f2
#
_entry.id   efc9d56d431f9b818f0cb2541fb6c9f2
#
_cell.length_a   1.000
_cell.length_b   1.000
_cell.length_c   1.000
_cell.angle_alpha   90.00
_cell.angle_beta   90.00
_cell.angle_gamma   90.00
#
_symmetry.space_group_name_H-M   'P 1'
#
loop_
_entity.id
_entity.type
_entity.pdbx_description
1 polymer ?
#
loop_
_entity_poly.entity_id
_entity_poly.type
_entity_poly.pdbx_seq_one_letter_code
_entity_poly.pdbx_strand_id
1 'polypeptide(L)'
;MISAADIFCLVVGVLGLGIGALRTVFRDRFGAIYPTILAYSLGLAVLVRSPGIGDIVLDDALYHLTGKHNLPDLLGHLLTFVAMGAALGFFSRALGYRHRLWRTYGVIAVLMAVIVALFLDSPAPDVRTENIVQIDGLRAYAAMFSFALIITHIFGLVISRHGRMAVGWAPEIIALYAGTCGGIAMAAHRLLAVGFPQFYDWGYSPITWCLSLVCIGGYVTAVWVMSVTQARENSGPGGIADKGAHGVLERAH
;
A
#
# COMPACT_ATOMS: atom_id res chain seq x y z
N MET A 1 -3.79 -24.45 -14.57
CA MET A 1 -4.91 -23.56 -15.01
C MET A 1 -4.69 -22.22 -14.35
N ILE A 2 -4.74 -21.12 -15.09
CA ILE A 2 -4.63 -19.76 -14.53
C ILE A 2 -5.89 -19.50 -13.72
N SER A 3 -5.75 -19.14 -12.45
CA SER A 3 -6.88 -18.84 -11.57
C SER A 3 -7.43 -17.42 -11.80
N ALA A 4 -8.66 -17.16 -11.35
CA ALA A 4 -9.20 -15.80 -11.36
C ALA A 4 -8.35 -14.83 -10.53
N ALA A 5 -7.72 -15.33 -9.46
CA ALA A 5 -6.80 -14.56 -8.62
C ALA A 5 -5.53 -14.17 -9.38
N ASP A 6 -4.96 -15.07 -10.20
CA ASP A 6 -3.80 -14.77 -11.04
C ASP A 6 -4.11 -13.68 -12.05
N ILE A 7 -5.26 -13.78 -12.73
CA ILE A 7 -5.69 -12.77 -13.70
C ILE A 7 -5.85 -11.41 -13.00
N PHE A 8 -6.50 -11.40 -11.85
CA PHE A 8 -6.67 -10.17 -11.06
C PHE A 8 -5.32 -9.56 -10.67
N CYS A 9 -4.41 -10.35 -10.09
CA CYS A 9 -3.09 -9.90 -9.68
C CYS A 9 -2.28 -9.38 -10.87
N LEU A 10 -2.34 -10.08 -12.01
CA LEU A 10 -1.66 -9.65 -13.23
C LEU A 10 -2.20 -8.30 -13.73
N VAL A 11 -3.51 -8.16 -13.84
CA VAL A 11 -4.14 -6.91 -14.32
C VAL A 11 -3.82 -5.75 -13.39
N VAL A 12 -4.03 -5.90 -12.08
CA VAL A 12 -3.76 -4.83 -11.10
C VAL A 12 -2.27 -4.50 -11.04
N GLY A 13 -1.42 -5.52 -11.07
CA GLY A 13 0.03 -5.34 -11.04
C GLY A 13 0.55 -4.60 -12.27
N VAL A 14 0.15 -5.03 -13.47
CA VAL A 14 0.55 -4.38 -14.72
C VAL A 14 0.01 -2.96 -14.82
N LEU A 15 -1.23 -2.71 -14.43
CA LEU A 15 -1.80 -1.36 -14.37
C LEU A 15 -1.02 -0.46 -13.38
N GLY A 16 -0.70 -0.97 -12.20
CA GLY A 16 0.10 -0.24 -11.21
C GLY A 16 1.47 0.15 -11.77
N LEU A 17 2.18 -0.80 -12.39
CA LEU A 17 3.48 -0.54 -13.02
C LEU A 17 3.36 0.43 -14.20
N GLY A 18 2.33 0.27 -15.04
CA GLY A 18 2.06 1.17 -16.18
C GLY A 18 1.77 2.60 -15.73
N ILE A 19 0.94 2.79 -14.71
CA ILE A 19 0.68 4.10 -14.12
C ILE A 19 1.96 4.70 -13.53
N GLY A 20 2.76 3.90 -12.82
CA GLY A 20 4.05 4.33 -12.28
C GLY A 20 4.99 4.79 -13.38
N ALA A 21 5.10 4.04 -14.48
CA ALA A 21 5.94 4.37 -15.63
C ALA A 21 5.47 5.66 -16.34
N LEU A 22 4.17 5.78 -16.61
CA LEU A 22 3.59 7.01 -17.19
C LEU A 22 3.87 8.24 -16.32
N ARG A 23 3.72 8.12 -15.00
CA ARG A 23 4.02 9.23 -14.08
C ARG A 23 5.52 9.56 -14.03
N THR A 24 6.38 8.58 -14.22
CA THR A 24 7.84 8.81 -14.29
C THR A 24 8.20 9.58 -15.57
N VAL A 25 7.66 9.16 -16.71
CA VAL A 25 7.91 9.80 -18.01
C VAL A 25 7.35 11.24 -18.05
N PHE A 26 6.17 11.45 -17.47
CA PHE A 26 5.51 12.77 -17.45
C PHE A 26 5.68 13.47 -16.09
N ARG A 27 6.80 13.29 -15.42
CA ARG A 27 7.07 13.81 -14.08
C ARG A 27 6.82 15.32 -13.96
N ASP A 28 7.18 16.09 -14.97
CA ASP A 28 7.02 17.55 -14.98
C ASP A 28 5.56 17.98 -14.93
N ARG A 29 4.65 17.16 -15.45
CA ARG A 29 3.20 17.42 -15.42
C ARG A 29 2.54 16.98 -14.13
N PHE A 30 3.00 15.86 -13.55
CA PHE A 30 2.38 15.24 -12.38
C PHE A 30 3.03 15.62 -11.04
N GLY A 31 4.19 16.22 -11.03
CA GLY A 31 4.88 16.90 -9.92
C GLY A 31 5.21 16.07 -8.67
N ALA A 32 4.33 15.22 -8.19
CA ALA A 32 4.51 14.54 -6.92
C ALA A 32 5.12 13.13 -7.06
N ILE A 33 6.19 12.84 -6.31
CA ILE A 33 6.86 11.52 -6.32
C ILE A 33 6.04 10.44 -5.61
N TYR A 34 5.28 10.78 -4.58
CA TYR A 34 4.54 9.82 -3.75
C TYR A 34 3.53 8.95 -4.51
N PRO A 35 2.67 9.49 -5.39
CA PRO A 35 1.77 8.67 -6.19
C PRO A 35 2.50 7.72 -7.15
N THR A 36 3.70 8.09 -7.58
CA THR A 36 4.55 7.22 -8.41
C THR A 36 5.10 6.05 -7.58
N ILE A 37 5.60 6.32 -6.37
CA ILE A 37 6.04 5.29 -5.43
C ILE A 37 4.87 4.36 -5.06
N LEU A 38 3.69 4.93 -4.75
CA LEU A 38 2.48 4.16 -4.45
C LEU A 38 2.14 3.20 -5.60
N ALA A 39 2.09 3.70 -6.84
CA ALA A 39 1.73 2.90 -8.01
C ALA A 39 2.71 1.73 -8.24
N TYR A 40 4.02 2.00 -8.22
CA TYR A 40 5.03 0.95 -8.36
C TYR A 40 4.99 -0.06 -7.21
N SER A 41 4.97 0.42 -5.96
CA SER A 41 5.00 -0.47 -4.79
C SER A 41 3.76 -1.35 -4.72
N LEU A 42 2.58 -0.79 -5.01
CA LEU A 42 1.32 -1.53 -5.01
C LEU A 42 1.29 -2.55 -6.16
N GLY A 43 1.67 -2.13 -7.37
CA GLY A 43 1.74 -3.01 -8.53
C GLY A 43 2.69 -4.18 -8.31
N LEU A 44 3.91 -3.91 -7.81
CA LEU A 44 4.88 -4.95 -7.46
C LEU A 44 4.37 -5.84 -6.32
N ALA A 45 3.79 -5.26 -5.24
CA ALA A 45 3.27 -6.03 -4.11
C ALA A 45 2.22 -7.07 -4.54
N VAL A 46 1.36 -6.69 -5.49
CA VAL A 46 0.32 -7.59 -6.02
C VAL A 46 0.93 -8.66 -6.91
N LEU A 47 1.89 -8.31 -7.78
CA LEU A 47 2.54 -9.28 -8.67
C LEU A 47 3.36 -10.32 -7.91
N VAL A 48 4.20 -9.89 -6.95
CA VAL A 48 5.06 -10.81 -6.19
C VAL A 48 4.28 -11.72 -5.24
N ARG A 49 3.01 -11.42 -4.99
CA ARG A 49 2.10 -12.23 -4.18
C ARG A 49 1.04 -12.96 -5.00
N SER A 50 1.16 -12.95 -6.32
CA SER A 50 0.25 -13.73 -7.16
C SER A 50 0.58 -15.22 -7.08
N PRO A 51 -0.42 -16.10 -7.02
CA PRO A 51 -0.19 -17.54 -6.92
C PRO A 51 0.71 -18.09 -8.03
N GLY A 52 0.51 -17.65 -9.26
CA GLY A 52 1.29 -18.14 -10.41
C GLY A 52 2.69 -17.54 -10.52
N ILE A 53 2.83 -16.22 -10.34
CA ILE A 53 4.12 -15.53 -10.51
C ILE A 53 4.91 -15.56 -9.21
N GLY A 54 4.27 -15.19 -8.08
CA GLY A 54 4.91 -15.08 -6.78
C GLY A 54 5.27 -16.45 -6.22
N ASP A 55 4.26 -17.29 -5.98
CA ASP A 55 4.42 -18.51 -5.22
C ASP A 55 5.10 -19.64 -6.01
N ILE A 56 5.01 -19.62 -7.36
CA ILE A 56 5.61 -20.67 -8.20
C ILE A 56 6.92 -20.18 -8.81
N VAL A 57 6.86 -19.13 -9.65
CA VAL A 57 8.01 -18.76 -10.47
C VAL A 57 9.05 -18.00 -9.66
N LEU A 58 8.61 -17.01 -8.87
CA LEU A 58 9.53 -16.14 -8.15
C LEU A 58 10.07 -16.82 -6.89
N ASP A 59 9.26 -17.62 -6.19
CA ASP A 59 9.71 -18.36 -5.01
C ASP A 59 10.76 -19.40 -5.39
N ASP A 60 10.54 -20.19 -6.47
CA ASP A 60 11.54 -21.14 -6.98
C ASP A 60 12.85 -20.44 -7.37
N ALA A 61 12.76 -19.32 -8.10
CA ALA A 61 13.95 -18.57 -8.50
C ALA A 61 14.74 -18.02 -7.30
N LEU A 62 14.04 -17.45 -6.30
CA LEU A 62 14.66 -16.93 -5.10
C LEU A 62 15.20 -18.04 -4.20
N TYR A 63 14.50 -19.18 -4.12
CA TYR A 63 14.99 -20.35 -3.39
C TYR A 63 16.32 -20.86 -3.97
N HIS A 64 16.44 -20.96 -5.29
CA HIS A 64 17.72 -21.35 -5.91
C HIS A 64 18.87 -20.40 -5.62
N LEU A 65 18.57 -19.11 -5.40
CA LEU A 65 19.58 -18.11 -5.11
C LEU A 65 19.95 -18.01 -3.63
N THR A 66 18.97 -18.20 -2.73
CA THR A 66 19.10 -17.88 -1.30
C THR A 66 18.96 -19.09 -0.39
N GLY A 67 18.41 -20.20 -0.88
CA GLY A 67 18.02 -21.35 -0.07
C GLY A 67 16.81 -21.07 0.86
N LYS A 68 16.02 -20.02 0.60
CA LYS A 68 14.90 -19.61 1.45
C LYS A 68 13.61 -19.50 0.62
N HIS A 69 12.52 -20.05 1.18
CA HIS A 69 11.18 -19.99 0.63
C HIS A 69 10.39 -18.75 1.10
N ASN A 70 9.27 -18.50 0.47
CA ASN A 70 8.29 -17.44 0.81
C ASN A 70 8.86 -16.02 0.86
N LEU A 71 10.01 -15.77 0.24
CA LEU A 71 10.59 -14.44 0.11
C LEU A 71 9.71 -13.49 -0.73
N PRO A 72 8.99 -13.95 -1.78
CA PRO A 72 8.04 -13.10 -2.49
C PRO A 72 6.94 -12.56 -1.60
N ASP A 73 6.39 -13.38 -0.68
CA ASP A 73 5.38 -12.95 0.28
C ASP A 73 5.90 -11.88 1.23
N LEU A 74 7.10 -12.09 1.79
CA LEU A 74 7.75 -11.07 2.63
C LEU A 74 7.94 -9.77 1.83
N LEU A 75 8.47 -9.84 0.62
CA LEU A 75 8.68 -8.69 -0.24
C LEU A 75 7.36 -7.96 -0.53
N GLY A 76 6.31 -8.71 -0.86
CA GLY A 76 4.98 -8.16 -1.08
C GLY A 76 4.39 -7.45 0.13
N HIS A 77 4.62 -8.00 1.34
CA HIS A 77 4.23 -7.36 2.59
C HIS A 77 5.00 -6.03 2.81
N LEU A 78 6.32 -6.02 2.60
CA LEU A 78 7.14 -4.81 2.73
C LEU A 78 6.74 -3.74 1.70
N LEU A 79 6.51 -4.13 0.44
CA LEU A 79 6.03 -3.23 -0.61
C LEU A 79 4.66 -2.63 -0.29
N THR A 80 3.78 -3.39 0.37
CA THR A 80 2.49 -2.88 0.86
C THR A 80 2.71 -1.74 1.86
N PHE A 81 3.64 -1.85 2.80
CA PHE A 81 3.96 -0.76 3.72
C PHE A 81 4.62 0.44 3.05
N VAL A 82 5.46 0.22 2.05
CA VAL A 82 6.01 1.31 1.23
C VAL A 82 4.90 2.05 0.49
N ALA A 83 3.95 1.32 -0.11
CA ALA A 83 2.79 1.90 -0.78
C ALA A 83 1.93 2.72 0.19
N MET A 84 1.64 2.18 1.37
CA MET A 84 0.89 2.88 2.43
C MET A 84 1.63 4.12 2.91
N GLY A 85 2.93 4.03 3.15
CA GLY A 85 3.77 5.17 3.53
C GLY A 85 3.75 6.27 2.47
N ALA A 86 3.80 5.91 1.20
CA ALA A 86 3.70 6.86 0.10
C ALA A 86 2.33 7.54 0.04
N ALA A 87 1.22 6.78 0.20
CA ALA A 87 -0.12 7.33 0.26
C ALA A 87 -0.28 8.30 1.44
N LEU A 88 0.10 7.88 2.64
CA LEU A 88 0.04 8.72 3.85
C LEU A 88 0.89 9.99 3.70
N GLY A 89 2.07 9.87 3.10
CA GLY A 89 2.95 10.99 2.80
C GLY A 89 2.35 11.99 1.83
N PHE A 90 1.72 11.50 0.77
CA PHE A 90 1.03 12.33 -0.20
C PHE A 90 -0.12 13.11 0.44
N PHE A 91 -1.04 12.43 1.10
CA PHE A 91 -2.19 13.06 1.74
C PHE A 91 -1.80 14.01 2.87
N SER A 92 -0.83 13.63 3.71
CA SER A 92 -0.33 14.50 4.77
C SER A 92 0.24 15.82 4.24
N ARG A 93 0.93 15.77 3.10
CA ARG A 93 1.45 16.99 2.45
C ARG A 93 0.35 17.81 1.83
N ALA A 94 -0.55 17.17 1.08
CA ALA A 94 -1.65 17.82 0.39
C ALA A 94 -2.62 18.53 1.36
N LEU A 95 -2.81 17.94 2.55
CA LEU A 95 -3.71 18.45 3.60
C LEU A 95 -2.97 19.28 4.69
N GLY A 96 -1.72 19.66 4.47
CA GLY A 96 -0.96 20.49 5.42
C GLY A 96 -0.50 19.78 6.70
N TYR A 97 -0.58 18.46 6.78
CA TYR A 97 -0.25 17.67 7.97
C TYR A 97 1.22 17.20 8.03
N ARG A 98 2.15 18.03 7.48
CA ARG A 98 3.56 17.65 7.25
C ARG A 98 4.37 17.39 8.53
N HIS A 99 4.08 18.09 9.60
CA HIS A 99 4.93 18.13 10.82
C HIS A 99 4.98 16.81 11.60
N ARG A 100 4.11 15.83 11.31
CA ARG A 100 4.09 14.50 11.96
C ARG A 100 4.52 13.34 11.07
N LEU A 101 4.87 13.61 9.81
CA LEU A 101 5.23 12.56 8.85
C LEU A 101 6.40 11.69 9.31
N TRP A 102 7.41 12.28 9.93
CA TRP A 102 8.58 11.54 10.40
C TRP A 102 8.21 10.47 11.44
N ARG A 103 7.21 10.75 12.30
CA ARG A 103 6.70 9.77 13.29
C ARG A 103 5.97 8.62 12.60
N THR A 104 5.15 8.94 11.62
CA THR A 104 4.44 7.92 10.82
C THR A 104 5.42 7.00 10.10
N TYR A 105 6.44 7.56 9.44
CA TYR A 105 7.47 6.77 8.78
C TYR A 105 8.32 5.97 9.76
N GLY A 106 8.65 6.54 10.92
CA GLY A 106 9.37 5.84 11.98
C GLY A 106 8.59 4.61 12.47
N VAL A 107 7.28 4.76 12.74
CA VAL A 107 6.41 3.62 13.12
C VAL A 107 6.36 2.59 12.01
N ILE A 108 6.14 2.97 10.76
CA ILE A 108 6.11 2.03 9.63
C ILE A 108 7.46 1.27 9.51
N ALA A 109 8.58 1.97 9.64
CA ALA A 109 9.91 1.34 9.56
C ALA A 109 10.11 0.31 10.70
N VAL A 110 9.71 0.64 11.92
CA VAL A 110 9.76 -0.31 13.06
C VAL A 110 8.87 -1.52 12.79
N LEU A 111 7.64 -1.31 12.32
CA LEU A 111 6.72 -2.41 11.98
C LEU A 111 7.30 -3.31 10.88
N MET A 112 7.91 -2.74 9.84
CA MET A 112 8.60 -3.51 8.80
C MET A 112 9.76 -4.32 9.37
N ALA A 113 10.58 -3.73 10.24
CA ALA A 113 11.70 -4.43 10.88
C ALA A 113 11.22 -5.60 11.74
N VAL A 114 10.15 -5.42 12.52
CA VAL A 114 9.55 -6.49 13.33
C VAL A 114 9.00 -7.62 12.44
N ILE A 115 8.33 -7.28 11.33
CA ILE A 115 7.82 -8.27 10.38
C ILE A 115 8.96 -9.08 9.76
N VAL A 116 10.05 -8.45 9.37
CA VAL A 116 11.24 -9.14 8.86
C VAL A 116 11.82 -10.06 9.92
N ALA A 117 11.99 -9.59 11.17
CA ALA A 117 12.51 -10.39 12.26
C ALA A 117 11.64 -11.62 12.54
N LEU A 118 10.31 -11.44 12.62
CA LEU A 118 9.38 -12.55 12.83
C LEU A 118 9.36 -13.53 11.64
N PHE A 119 9.52 -13.04 10.42
CA PHE A 119 9.64 -13.92 9.26
C PHE A 119 10.89 -14.79 9.35
N LEU A 120 12.04 -14.20 9.66
CA LEU A 120 13.31 -14.90 9.76
C LEU A 120 13.38 -15.86 10.95
N ASP A 121 12.69 -15.55 12.06
CA ASP A 121 12.60 -16.41 13.26
C ASP A 121 11.53 -17.50 13.14
N SER A 122 10.67 -17.44 12.12
CA SER A 122 9.63 -18.43 11.87
C SER A 122 10.11 -19.55 10.94
N PRO A 123 9.36 -20.67 10.82
CA PRO A 123 9.67 -21.72 9.84
C PRO A 123 9.40 -21.30 8.37
N ALA A 124 8.87 -20.10 8.11
CA ALA A 124 8.53 -19.64 6.77
C ALA A 124 9.69 -19.74 5.75
N PRO A 125 10.93 -19.32 6.08
CA PRO A 125 12.03 -19.41 5.13
C PRO A 125 12.43 -20.84 4.75
N ASP A 126 12.08 -21.82 5.56
CA ASP A 126 12.58 -23.19 5.42
C ASP A 126 11.51 -24.16 4.87
N VAL A 127 10.25 -23.74 4.80
CA VAL A 127 9.14 -24.59 4.35
C VAL A 127 8.38 -23.89 3.22
N ARG A 128 8.32 -24.56 2.06
CA ARG A 128 7.45 -24.09 0.97
C ARG A 128 5.98 -24.21 1.39
N THR A 129 5.25 -23.12 1.34
CA THR A 129 3.83 -23.09 1.67
C THR A 129 3.08 -22.11 0.79
N GLU A 130 1.92 -22.56 0.30
CA GLU A 130 0.98 -21.69 -0.40
C GLU A 130 0.12 -20.88 0.57
N ASN A 131 0.11 -21.26 1.86
CA ASN A 131 -0.71 -20.59 2.86
C ASN A 131 0.02 -20.46 4.21
N ILE A 132 0.64 -19.30 4.39
CA ILE A 132 1.40 -18.92 5.59
C ILE A 132 0.59 -19.11 6.89
N VAL A 133 -0.75 -18.98 6.84
CA VAL A 133 -1.60 -19.09 8.04
C VAL A 133 -1.79 -20.53 8.52
N GLN A 134 -1.55 -21.53 7.66
CA GLN A 134 -1.75 -22.94 7.99
C GLN A 134 -0.59 -23.57 8.77
N ILE A 135 0.57 -22.93 8.83
CA ILE A 135 1.74 -23.47 9.50
C ILE A 135 1.79 -22.95 10.94
N ASP A 136 1.88 -23.89 11.90
CA ASP A 136 2.17 -23.56 13.29
C ASP A 136 3.53 -22.84 13.38
N GLY A 137 3.58 -21.73 14.09
CA GLY A 137 4.74 -20.82 14.14
C GLY A 137 4.65 -19.59 13.20
N LEU A 138 3.84 -19.64 12.15
CA LEU A 138 3.61 -18.47 11.28
C LEU A 138 2.46 -17.57 11.76
N ARG A 139 1.69 -18.03 12.73
CA ARG A 139 0.56 -17.24 13.28
C ARG A 139 1.01 -15.91 13.86
N ALA A 140 2.16 -15.89 14.57
CA ALA A 140 2.70 -14.65 15.12
C ALA A 140 3.06 -13.64 14.03
N TYR A 141 3.70 -14.11 12.95
CA TYR A 141 4.02 -13.30 11.78
C TYR A 141 2.75 -12.76 11.11
N ALA A 142 1.76 -13.64 10.83
CA ALA A 142 0.50 -13.24 10.18
C ALA A 142 -0.33 -12.29 11.06
N ALA A 143 -0.37 -12.53 12.38
CA ALA A 143 -1.01 -11.64 13.34
C ALA A 143 -0.34 -10.27 13.38
N MET A 144 0.99 -10.24 13.46
CA MET A 144 1.75 -9.00 13.49
C MET A 144 1.61 -8.20 12.20
N PHE A 145 1.62 -8.86 11.04
CA PHE A 145 1.36 -8.20 9.76
C PHE A 145 -0.03 -7.57 9.73
N SER A 146 -1.07 -8.30 10.15
CA SER A 146 -2.44 -7.79 10.20
C SER A 146 -2.59 -6.62 11.18
N PHE A 147 -1.97 -6.72 12.35
CA PHE A 147 -1.93 -5.64 13.34
C PHE A 147 -1.20 -4.41 12.82
N ALA A 148 -0.07 -4.58 12.15
CA ALA A 148 0.68 -3.50 11.54
C ALA A 148 -0.13 -2.77 10.44
N LEU A 149 -0.91 -3.51 9.64
CA LEU A 149 -1.85 -2.92 8.68
C LEU A 149 -2.93 -2.09 9.38
N ILE A 150 -3.52 -2.60 10.47
CA ILE A 150 -4.52 -1.83 11.26
C ILE A 150 -3.92 -0.51 11.72
N ILE A 151 -2.74 -0.53 12.35
CA ILE A 151 -2.05 0.69 12.82
C ILE A 151 -1.83 1.66 11.65
N THR A 152 -1.34 1.17 10.53
CA THR A 152 -1.07 2.02 9.36
C THR A 152 -2.35 2.65 8.82
N HIS A 153 -3.44 1.90 8.76
CA HIS A 153 -4.75 2.42 8.34
C HIS A 153 -5.38 3.37 9.36
N ILE A 154 -5.10 3.24 10.65
CA ILE A 154 -5.51 4.23 11.67
C ILE A 154 -4.87 5.59 11.37
N PHE A 155 -3.60 5.64 10.96
CA PHE A 155 -3.01 6.89 10.48
C PHE A 155 -3.76 7.46 9.28
N GLY A 156 -4.20 6.61 8.36
CA GLY A 156 -5.06 7.00 7.23
C GLY A 156 -6.38 7.63 7.70
N LEU A 157 -7.05 7.05 8.72
CA LEU A 157 -8.26 7.62 9.29
C LEU A 157 -8.01 9.01 9.91
N VAL A 158 -6.91 9.17 10.65
CA VAL A 158 -6.55 10.47 11.25
C VAL A 158 -6.36 11.52 10.17
N ILE A 159 -5.65 11.18 9.08
CA ILE A 159 -5.42 12.08 7.96
C ILE A 159 -6.75 12.40 7.24
N SER A 160 -7.58 11.38 6.98
CA SER A 160 -8.90 11.56 6.35
C SER A 160 -9.81 12.47 7.17
N ARG A 161 -9.83 12.29 8.49
CA ARG A 161 -10.57 13.17 9.41
C ARG A 161 -10.07 14.61 9.33
N HIS A 162 -8.77 14.81 9.31
CA HIS A 162 -8.16 16.13 9.15
C HIS A 162 -8.56 16.76 7.82
N GLY A 163 -8.45 16.02 6.72
CA GLY A 163 -8.87 16.46 5.38
C GLY A 163 -10.35 16.84 5.34
N ARG A 164 -11.24 16.04 5.96
CA ARG A 164 -12.66 16.36 6.05
C ARG A 164 -12.92 17.68 6.77
N MET A 165 -12.18 17.98 7.82
CA MET A 165 -12.32 19.26 8.53
C MET A 165 -11.81 20.44 7.71
N ALA A 166 -10.82 20.22 6.85
CA ALA A 166 -10.22 21.27 6.03
C ALA A 166 -11.01 21.55 4.73
N VAL A 167 -11.48 20.50 4.03
CA VAL A 167 -12.08 20.61 2.68
C VAL A 167 -13.48 19.98 2.58
N GLY A 168 -14.04 19.48 3.69
CA GLY A 168 -15.34 18.82 3.71
C GLY A 168 -15.32 17.40 3.13
N TRP A 169 -16.47 16.94 2.63
CA TRP A 169 -16.64 15.63 1.98
C TRP A 169 -16.33 15.70 0.48
N ALA A 170 -15.12 16.10 0.14
CA ALA A 170 -14.64 16.04 -1.23
C ALA A 170 -14.46 14.58 -1.71
N PRO A 171 -14.59 14.29 -3.01
CA PRO A 171 -14.53 12.91 -3.55
C PRO A 171 -13.25 12.16 -3.14
N GLU A 172 -12.11 12.83 -3.13
CA GLU A 172 -10.83 12.26 -2.68
C GLU A 172 -10.83 11.88 -1.21
N ILE A 173 -11.51 12.66 -0.37
CA ILE A 173 -11.65 12.37 1.07
C ILE A 173 -12.56 11.18 1.30
N ILE A 174 -13.68 11.09 0.56
CA ILE A 174 -14.59 9.94 0.61
C ILE A 174 -13.85 8.67 0.18
N ALA A 175 -13.11 8.73 -0.92
CA ALA A 175 -12.33 7.61 -1.43
C ALA A 175 -11.23 7.18 -0.43
N LEU A 176 -10.55 8.14 0.21
CA LEU A 176 -9.55 7.87 1.23
C LEU A 176 -10.16 7.19 2.46
N TYR A 177 -11.33 7.66 2.93
CA TYR A 177 -12.07 6.99 4.01
C TYR A 177 -12.44 5.57 3.65
N ALA A 178 -13.01 5.35 2.45
CA ALA A 178 -13.40 4.02 1.98
C ALA A 178 -12.18 3.08 1.94
N GLY A 179 -11.06 3.53 1.36
CA GLY A 179 -9.82 2.75 1.31
C GLY A 179 -9.29 2.39 2.69
N THR A 180 -9.31 3.34 3.60
CA THR A 180 -8.82 3.16 4.98
C THR A 180 -9.70 2.21 5.78
N CYS A 181 -11.03 2.39 5.72
CA CYS A 181 -11.98 1.50 6.39
C CYS A 181 -11.93 0.09 5.80
N GLY A 182 -11.84 -0.05 4.47
CA GLY A 182 -11.66 -1.32 3.79
C GLY A 182 -10.39 -2.04 4.24
N GLY A 183 -9.29 -1.31 4.37
CA GLY A 183 -8.01 -1.83 4.86
C GLY A 183 -8.06 -2.30 6.31
N ILE A 184 -8.70 -1.54 7.20
CA ILE A 184 -8.92 -1.96 8.59
C ILE A 184 -9.78 -3.23 8.64
N ALA A 185 -10.89 -3.25 7.91
CA ALA A 185 -11.79 -4.40 7.87
C ALA A 185 -11.09 -5.65 7.32
N MET A 186 -10.30 -5.51 6.25
CA MET A 186 -9.49 -6.59 5.69
C MET A 186 -8.48 -7.13 6.71
N ALA A 187 -7.73 -6.23 7.36
CA ALA A 187 -6.72 -6.62 8.33
C ALA A 187 -7.34 -7.24 9.59
N ALA A 188 -8.48 -6.73 10.07
CA ALA A 188 -9.23 -7.32 11.17
C ALA A 188 -9.78 -8.72 10.81
N HIS A 189 -10.32 -8.89 9.60
CA HIS A 189 -10.78 -10.19 9.11
C HIS A 189 -9.62 -11.21 9.08
N ARG A 190 -8.43 -10.82 8.60
CA ARG A 190 -7.24 -11.68 8.61
C ARG A 190 -6.77 -12.01 10.04
N LEU A 191 -6.84 -11.04 10.95
CA LEU A 191 -6.47 -11.26 12.35
C LEU A 191 -7.43 -12.25 13.03
N LEU A 192 -8.73 -12.19 12.73
CA LEU A 192 -9.71 -13.15 13.18
C LEU A 192 -9.41 -14.56 12.63
N ALA A 193 -9.07 -14.69 11.36
CA ALA A 193 -8.69 -15.96 10.76
C ALA A 193 -7.45 -16.58 11.41
N VAL A 194 -6.48 -15.76 11.84
CA VAL A 194 -5.31 -16.22 12.60
C VAL A 194 -5.68 -16.72 14.00
N GLY A 195 -6.60 -16.00 14.67
CA GLY A 195 -7.03 -16.34 16.04
C GLY A 195 -7.95 -17.56 16.13
N PHE A 196 -8.69 -17.85 15.07
CA PHE A 196 -9.72 -18.89 15.04
C PHE A 196 -9.45 -19.86 13.87
N PRO A 197 -8.84 -21.03 14.12
CA PRO A 197 -8.48 -21.98 13.07
C PRO A 197 -9.61 -22.41 12.14
N GLN A 198 -10.84 -22.43 12.64
CA GLN A 198 -12.03 -22.73 11.83
C GLN A 198 -12.30 -21.70 10.72
N PHE A 199 -11.66 -20.54 10.75
CA PHE A 199 -11.78 -19.48 9.75
C PHE A 199 -10.56 -19.39 8.82
N TYR A 200 -9.70 -20.40 8.79
CA TYR A 200 -8.51 -20.42 7.93
C TYR A 200 -8.82 -20.17 6.46
N ASP A 201 -9.89 -20.79 5.96
CA ASP A 201 -10.32 -20.58 4.58
C ASP A 201 -10.78 -19.16 4.30
N TRP A 202 -11.05 -18.36 5.34
CA TRP A 202 -11.44 -16.97 5.20
C TRP A 202 -10.30 -16.07 4.71
N GLY A 203 -9.05 -16.44 4.90
CA GLY A 203 -7.89 -15.68 4.42
C GLY A 203 -7.88 -15.52 2.90
N TYR A 204 -8.38 -16.53 2.18
CA TYR A 204 -8.57 -16.53 0.73
C TYR A 204 -10.04 -16.41 0.31
N SER A 205 -10.93 -16.06 1.25
CA SER A 205 -12.35 -15.94 0.98
C SER A 205 -12.64 -14.77 0.03
N PRO A 206 -13.78 -14.81 -0.69
CA PRO A 206 -14.26 -13.69 -1.49
C PRO A 206 -14.35 -12.38 -0.67
N ILE A 207 -14.61 -12.48 0.64
CA ILE A 207 -14.70 -11.33 1.55
C ILE A 207 -13.33 -10.61 1.63
N THR A 208 -12.24 -11.35 1.82
CA THR A 208 -10.89 -10.74 1.85
C THR A 208 -10.57 -10.03 0.55
N TRP A 209 -10.91 -10.63 -0.60
CA TRP A 209 -10.71 -10.02 -1.90
C TRP A 209 -11.56 -8.75 -2.09
N CYS A 210 -12.83 -8.80 -1.72
CA CYS A 210 -13.70 -7.61 -1.77
C CYS A 210 -13.17 -6.47 -0.89
N LEU A 211 -12.75 -6.78 0.34
CA LEU A 211 -12.18 -5.77 1.24
C LEU A 211 -10.84 -5.22 0.73
N SER A 212 -10.02 -6.08 0.12
CA SER A 212 -8.77 -5.64 -0.53
C SER A 212 -9.05 -4.72 -1.72
N LEU A 213 -10.05 -5.02 -2.53
CA LEU A 213 -10.50 -4.17 -3.64
C LEU A 213 -10.97 -2.81 -3.15
N VAL A 214 -11.79 -2.77 -2.09
CA VAL A 214 -12.24 -1.50 -1.48
C VAL A 214 -11.04 -0.69 -0.96
N CYS A 215 -10.08 -1.36 -0.30
CA CYS A 215 -8.88 -0.74 0.22
C CYS A 215 -8.04 -0.13 -0.91
N ILE A 216 -7.65 -0.95 -1.87
CA ILE A 216 -6.79 -0.55 -3.00
C ILE A 216 -7.51 0.49 -3.87
N GLY A 217 -8.76 0.22 -4.24
CA GLY A 217 -9.58 1.11 -5.05
C GLY A 217 -9.77 2.48 -4.40
N GLY A 218 -10.02 2.52 -3.10
CA GLY A 218 -10.15 3.75 -2.34
C GLY A 218 -8.88 4.61 -2.39
N TYR A 219 -7.71 4.03 -2.09
CA TYR A 219 -6.43 4.76 -2.14
C TYR A 219 -6.06 5.21 -3.56
N VAL A 220 -6.22 4.34 -4.55
CA VAL A 220 -5.91 4.67 -5.96
C VAL A 220 -6.82 5.80 -6.46
N THR A 221 -8.13 5.71 -6.18
CA THR A 221 -9.11 6.74 -6.57
C THR A 221 -8.80 8.07 -5.88
N ALA A 222 -8.53 8.07 -4.58
CA ALA A 222 -8.19 9.27 -3.84
C ALA A 222 -6.93 9.95 -4.42
N VAL A 223 -5.87 9.18 -4.65
CA VAL A 223 -4.62 9.69 -5.25
C VAL A 223 -4.86 10.20 -6.67
N TRP A 224 -5.67 9.49 -7.47
CA TRP A 224 -5.97 9.90 -8.84
C TRP A 224 -6.72 11.23 -8.86
N VAL A 225 -7.82 11.35 -8.11
CA VAL A 225 -8.63 12.58 -8.05
C VAL A 225 -7.78 13.75 -7.62
N MET A 226 -7.04 13.64 -6.51
CA MET A 226 -6.16 14.72 -6.06
C MET A 226 -5.08 15.08 -7.08
N SER A 227 -4.50 14.09 -7.76
CA SER A 227 -3.48 14.34 -8.79
C SER A 227 -4.04 15.10 -9.99
N VAL A 228 -5.26 14.77 -10.43
CA VAL A 228 -5.94 15.46 -11.52
C VAL A 228 -6.31 16.89 -11.12
N THR A 229 -6.82 17.10 -9.91
CA THR A 229 -7.13 18.42 -9.38
C THR A 229 -5.88 19.31 -9.33
N GLN A 230 -4.78 18.82 -8.77
CA GLN A 230 -3.51 19.55 -8.74
C GLN A 230 -2.95 19.83 -10.14
N ALA A 231 -3.07 18.90 -11.09
CA ALA A 231 -2.64 19.13 -12.46
C ALA A 231 -3.45 20.24 -13.16
N ARG A 232 -4.77 20.31 -12.91
CA ARG A 232 -5.63 21.37 -13.44
C ARG A 232 -5.29 22.75 -12.86
N GLU A 233 -5.07 22.83 -11.55
CA GLU A 233 -4.65 24.06 -10.87
C GLU A 233 -3.30 24.57 -11.41
N ASN A 234 -2.34 23.65 -11.65
CA ASN A 234 -1.04 24.01 -12.21
C ASN A 234 -1.08 24.43 -13.71
N SER A 235 -2.12 24.04 -14.44
CA SER A 235 -2.29 24.33 -15.88
C SER A 235 -3.14 25.56 -16.16
N GLY A 236 -3.74 26.17 -15.15
CA GLY A 236 -4.55 27.39 -15.28
C GLY A 236 -3.69 28.61 -15.65
N PRO A 237 -4.30 29.65 -16.30
CA PRO A 237 -3.56 30.82 -16.76
C PRO A 237 -2.78 31.61 -15.70
N GLY A 238 -3.07 31.40 -14.40
CA GLY A 238 -2.33 31.98 -13.27
C GLY A 238 -1.28 31.06 -12.64
N GLY A 239 -1.28 29.76 -12.96
CA GLY A 239 -0.52 28.75 -12.21
C GLY A 239 1.00 28.81 -12.39
N ILE A 240 1.51 29.42 -13.44
CA ILE A 240 2.95 29.54 -13.72
C ILE A 240 3.49 30.91 -13.24
N ALA A 241 2.68 31.94 -13.29
CA ALA A 241 3.11 33.31 -12.90
C ALA A 241 3.25 33.48 -11.38
N ASP A 242 2.41 32.79 -10.58
CA ASP A 242 2.40 32.96 -9.12
C ASP A 242 3.54 32.18 -8.42
N LYS A 243 4.01 31.07 -9.00
CA LYS A 243 5.16 30.32 -8.46
C LYS A 243 6.49 31.06 -8.63
N GLY A 244 6.61 31.94 -9.60
CA GLY A 244 7.77 32.82 -9.77
C GLY A 244 7.86 33.90 -8.71
N ALA A 245 6.71 34.45 -8.30
CA ALA A 245 6.64 35.53 -7.30
C ALA A 245 6.87 35.03 -5.88
N HIS A 246 6.30 33.88 -5.49
CA HIS A 246 6.52 33.30 -4.14
C HIS A 246 7.92 32.72 -3.95
N GLY A 247 8.55 32.14 -4.96
CA GLY A 247 9.91 31.62 -4.88
C GLY A 247 10.99 32.70 -4.75
N VAL A 248 10.69 33.97 -5.11
CA VAL A 248 11.58 35.10 -4.93
C VAL A 248 11.46 35.69 -3.51
N LEU A 249 10.28 35.65 -2.93
CA LEU A 249 10.05 36.16 -1.56
C LEU A 249 10.58 35.23 -0.46
N GLU A 250 10.57 33.90 -0.67
CA GLU A 250 11.17 32.94 0.29
C GLU A 250 12.71 32.94 0.33
N ARG A 251 13.37 33.53 -0.66
CA ARG A 251 14.86 33.67 -0.68
C ARG A 251 15.36 34.98 -0.09
N ALA A 252 14.46 35.85 0.33
CA ALA A 252 14.81 37.18 0.88
C ALA A 252 14.64 37.28 2.41
N HIS A 253 14.35 36.19 3.08
CA HIS A 253 14.33 36.02 4.53
C HIS A 253 15.12 34.76 4.92
#